data_5f3f33aeb707b3cae851de50d2475a5d
#
_entry.id   5f3f33aeb707b3cae851de50d2475a5d
#
_cell.length_a   1.000
_cell.length_b   1.000
_cell.length_c   1.000
_cell.angle_alpha   90.00
_cell.angle_beta   90.00
_cell.angle_gamma   90.00
#
_symmetry.space_group_name_H-M   'P 1'
#
loop_
_entity.id
_entity.type
_entity.pdbx_description
1 polymer ?
#
loop_
_entity_poly.entity_id
_entity_poly.type
_entity_poly.pdbx_seq_one_letter_code
_entity_poly.pdbx_strand_id
1 'polypeptide(L)'
;MTHPAQRDAFETPHPQRQRATRFDVARPAGVSTAVVSYVLNGSPKKISPDTAQRVFDAAQRLDYHPNSVARALKTGTTHTLGVIVPDFSNPYFAEFTDQLEAAASKRERALIINLSRGDPQGERRRINELVERNVDAMFVSSAQTDAELGALRGQRGAR
;
A
#
# COMPACT_ATOMS: atom_id res chain seq x y z
N MET A 1 20.83 -22.13 39.61
CA MET A 1 19.40 -21.97 39.30
C MET A 1 19.32 -21.34 37.91
N THR A 2 19.12 -22.18 36.91
CA THR A 2 19.19 -21.83 35.48
C THR A 2 17.79 -21.53 35.02
N HIS A 3 17.55 -20.32 34.51
CA HIS A 3 16.26 -19.91 34.01
C HIS A 3 16.10 -20.43 32.56
N PRO A 4 15.04 -21.18 32.21
CA PRO A 4 14.83 -21.65 30.85
C PRO A 4 14.32 -20.50 29.98
N ALA A 5 14.99 -20.32 28.83
CA ALA A 5 14.66 -19.42 27.80
C ALA A 5 13.21 -19.62 27.30
N GLN A 6 12.42 -18.57 27.30
CA GLN A 6 11.14 -18.46 26.59
C GLN A 6 11.42 -18.52 25.09
N ARG A 7 11.13 -19.66 24.49
CA ARG A 7 11.17 -19.87 23.05
C ARG A 7 9.95 -19.23 22.39
N ASP A 8 10.24 -18.50 21.36
CA ASP A 8 9.36 -17.80 20.42
C ASP A 8 8.08 -18.55 20.06
N ALA A 9 6.94 -17.94 20.39
CA ALA A 9 5.60 -18.41 20.09
C ALA A 9 5.03 -17.79 18.78
N PHE A 10 5.90 -17.46 17.78
CA PHE A 10 5.47 -16.77 16.56
C PHE A 10 5.65 -17.54 15.25
N GLU A 11 5.87 -18.86 15.30
CA GLU A 11 5.92 -19.68 14.08
C GLU A 11 4.86 -20.77 14.09
N THR A 12 3.61 -20.41 13.83
CA THR A 12 2.69 -21.32 13.16
C THR A 12 2.61 -20.90 11.69
N PRO A 13 3.08 -21.76 10.76
CA PRO A 13 2.83 -21.52 9.34
C PRO A 13 1.33 -21.63 9.12
N HIS A 14 0.66 -20.51 8.92
CA HIS A 14 -0.72 -20.52 8.44
C HIS A 14 -0.74 -21.25 7.09
N PRO A 15 -1.57 -22.29 6.91
CA PRO A 15 -1.74 -22.93 5.63
C PRO A 15 -2.09 -21.83 4.62
N GLN A 16 -1.27 -21.68 3.58
CA GLN A 16 -1.55 -20.75 2.49
C GLN A 16 -2.87 -21.19 1.86
N ARG A 17 -4.00 -20.64 2.30
CA ARG A 17 -5.26 -20.72 1.55
C ARG A 17 -4.94 -20.18 0.17
N GLN A 18 -5.06 -21.02 -0.85
CA GLN A 18 -4.93 -20.57 -2.24
C GLN A 18 -5.87 -19.38 -2.41
N ARG A 19 -5.29 -18.19 -2.59
CA ARG A 19 -6.09 -16.98 -2.79
C ARG A 19 -6.89 -17.15 -4.07
N ALA A 20 -8.20 -16.91 -3.98
CA ALA A 20 -9.06 -16.90 -5.15
C ALA A 20 -8.45 -16.04 -6.26
N THR A 21 -8.59 -16.48 -7.48
CA THR A 21 -8.08 -15.80 -8.66
C THR A 21 -9.22 -15.11 -9.42
N ARG A 22 -8.88 -14.22 -10.35
CA ARG A 22 -9.89 -13.64 -11.26
C ARG A 22 -10.68 -14.69 -12.05
N PHE A 23 -10.07 -15.84 -12.30
CA PHE A 23 -10.72 -16.97 -12.99
C PHE A 23 -11.84 -17.57 -12.15
N ASP A 24 -11.57 -17.70 -10.83
CA ASP A 24 -12.55 -18.26 -9.89
C ASP A 24 -13.75 -17.35 -9.72
N VAL A 25 -13.58 -16.02 -9.82
CA VAL A 25 -14.68 -15.05 -9.82
C VAL A 25 -15.46 -15.06 -11.16
N ALA A 26 -14.75 -15.14 -12.28
CA ALA A 26 -15.35 -15.08 -13.61
C ALA A 26 -16.33 -16.22 -13.86
N ARG A 27 -16.00 -17.42 -13.39
CA ARG A 27 -16.81 -18.63 -13.60
C ARG A 27 -18.21 -18.52 -13.00
N PRO A 28 -18.40 -18.30 -11.69
CA PRO A 28 -19.73 -18.18 -11.10
C PRO A 28 -20.48 -16.89 -11.52
N ALA A 29 -19.77 -15.83 -11.91
CA ALA A 29 -20.39 -14.62 -12.43
C ALA A 29 -20.86 -14.75 -13.89
N GLY A 30 -20.46 -15.80 -14.61
CA GLY A 30 -20.83 -16.04 -16.01
C GLY A 30 -20.23 -15.00 -16.96
N VAL A 31 -18.97 -14.54 -16.69
CA VAL A 31 -18.31 -13.49 -17.47
C VAL A 31 -16.84 -13.85 -17.76
N SER A 32 -16.19 -13.08 -18.63
CA SER A 32 -14.74 -13.22 -18.85
C SER A 32 -13.94 -12.57 -17.71
N THR A 33 -12.69 -12.99 -17.53
CA THR A 33 -11.76 -12.36 -16.57
C THR A 33 -11.50 -10.88 -16.88
N ALA A 34 -11.64 -10.47 -18.14
CA ALA A 34 -11.57 -9.07 -18.54
C ALA A 34 -12.74 -8.26 -17.95
N VAL A 35 -13.96 -8.80 -18.00
CA VAL A 35 -15.14 -8.15 -17.39
C VAL A 35 -14.99 -8.06 -15.88
N VAL A 36 -14.52 -9.11 -15.21
CA VAL A 36 -14.19 -9.05 -13.77
C VAL A 36 -13.22 -7.91 -13.47
N SER A 37 -12.15 -7.79 -14.28
CA SER A 37 -11.17 -6.71 -14.12
C SER A 37 -11.79 -5.32 -14.34
N TYR A 38 -12.69 -5.15 -15.31
CA TYR A 38 -13.35 -3.88 -15.58
C TYR A 38 -14.28 -3.47 -14.43
N VAL A 39 -15.07 -4.39 -13.91
CA VAL A 39 -15.99 -4.13 -12.79
C VAL A 39 -15.24 -3.75 -11.54
N LEU A 40 -14.22 -4.55 -11.15
CA LEU A 40 -13.52 -4.37 -9.87
C LEU A 40 -12.50 -3.22 -9.88
N ASN A 41 -12.08 -2.73 -11.06
CA ASN A 41 -11.14 -1.61 -11.16
C ASN A 41 -11.80 -0.31 -11.66
N GLY A 42 -13.14 -0.22 -11.69
CA GLY A 42 -13.85 1.00 -12.06
C GLY A 42 -13.58 1.46 -13.51
N SER A 43 -13.46 0.53 -14.47
CA SER A 43 -13.22 0.89 -15.87
C SER A 43 -14.38 1.70 -16.46
N PRO A 44 -14.13 2.68 -17.36
CA PRO A 44 -15.17 3.45 -18.04
C PRO A 44 -16.02 2.64 -19.03
N LYS A 45 -15.71 1.35 -19.23
CA LYS A 45 -16.54 0.48 -20.08
C LYS A 45 -17.92 0.30 -19.48
N LYS A 46 -18.95 0.52 -20.31
CA LYS A 46 -20.35 0.29 -19.93
C LYS A 46 -20.58 -1.21 -19.67
N ILE A 47 -20.70 -1.58 -18.43
CA ILE A 47 -21.12 -2.91 -17.96
C ILE A 47 -22.52 -2.74 -17.40
N SER A 48 -23.43 -3.69 -17.70
CA SER A 48 -24.78 -3.62 -17.12
C SER A 48 -24.73 -3.73 -15.60
N PRO A 49 -25.62 -3.03 -14.86
CA PRO A 49 -25.68 -3.12 -13.39
C PRO A 49 -25.81 -4.55 -12.89
N ASP A 50 -26.64 -5.36 -13.56
CA ASP A 50 -26.84 -6.78 -13.23
C ASP A 50 -25.55 -7.60 -13.36
N THR A 51 -24.77 -7.37 -14.43
CA THR A 51 -23.49 -8.05 -14.61
C THR A 51 -22.46 -7.61 -13.56
N ALA A 52 -22.43 -6.31 -13.23
CA ALA A 52 -21.56 -5.80 -12.20
C ALA A 52 -21.91 -6.41 -10.83
N GLN A 53 -23.19 -6.50 -10.48
CA GLN A 53 -23.66 -7.09 -9.24
C GLN A 53 -23.24 -8.56 -9.13
N ARG A 54 -23.43 -9.38 -10.17
CA ARG A 54 -22.97 -10.77 -10.17
C ARG A 54 -21.47 -10.92 -9.93
N VAL A 55 -20.68 -10.01 -10.47
CA VAL A 55 -19.23 -10.01 -10.24
C VAL A 55 -18.89 -9.65 -8.79
N PHE A 56 -19.54 -8.63 -8.22
CA PHE A 56 -19.33 -8.26 -6.81
C PHE A 56 -19.75 -9.39 -5.87
N ASP A 57 -20.90 -10.02 -6.09
CA ASP A 57 -21.38 -11.14 -5.28
C ASP A 57 -20.42 -12.35 -5.36
N ALA A 58 -19.90 -12.65 -6.54
CA ALA A 58 -18.94 -13.72 -6.72
C ALA A 58 -17.60 -13.41 -6.04
N ALA A 59 -17.09 -12.18 -6.14
CA ALA A 59 -15.88 -11.74 -5.49
C ALA A 59 -16.01 -11.81 -3.97
N GLN A 60 -17.11 -11.33 -3.42
CA GLN A 60 -17.40 -11.36 -1.99
C GLN A 60 -17.46 -12.79 -1.44
N ARG A 61 -18.21 -13.70 -2.11
CA ARG A 61 -18.32 -15.10 -1.69
C ARG A 61 -16.98 -15.83 -1.68
N LEU A 62 -16.06 -15.45 -2.55
CA LEU A 62 -14.74 -16.08 -2.68
C LEU A 62 -13.64 -15.34 -1.90
N ASP A 63 -14.01 -14.31 -1.15
CA ASP A 63 -13.04 -13.41 -0.49
C ASP A 63 -11.93 -12.95 -1.45
N TYR A 64 -12.35 -12.67 -2.69
CA TYR A 64 -11.43 -12.26 -3.74
C TYR A 64 -11.11 -10.78 -3.65
N HIS A 65 -9.85 -10.48 -3.43
CA HIS A 65 -9.32 -9.12 -3.48
C HIS A 65 -8.42 -8.95 -4.72
N PRO A 66 -8.66 -7.91 -5.55
CA PRO A 66 -7.77 -7.61 -6.66
C PRO A 66 -6.31 -7.49 -6.21
N ASN A 67 -5.40 -8.13 -6.93
CA ASN A 67 -3.97 -8.06 -6.61
C ASN A 67 -3.43 -6.65 -6.92
N SER A 68 -3.17 -5.86 -5.86
CA SER A 68 -2.64 -4.50 -5.96
C SER A 68 -1.26 -4.46 -6.61
N VAL A 69 -0.41 -5.47 -6.37
CA VAL A 69 0.92 -5.57 -6.98
C VAL A 69 0.83 -5.75 -8.49
N ALA A 70 -0.02 -6.67 -8.96
CA ALA A 70 -0.23 -6.87 -10.38
C ALA A 70 -0.85 -5.64 -11.06
N ARG A 71 -1.71 -4.89 -10.33
CA ARG A 71 -2.26 -3.62 -10.81
C ARG A 71 -1.16 -2.55 -10.91
N ALA A 72 -0.34 -2.41 -9.87
CA ALA A 72 0.76 -1.45 -9.85
C ALA A 72 1.77 -1.70 -10.98
N LEU A 73 2.12 -2.95 -11.26
CA LEU A 73 2.97 -3.32 -12.40
C LEU A 73 2.37 -2.89 -13.75
N LYS A 74 1.04 -2.93 -13.89
CA LYS A 74 0.35 -2.55 -15.13
C LYS A 74 0.17 -1.05 -15.28
N THR A 75 -0.13 -0.35 -14.18
CA THR A 75 -0.48 1.09 -14.20
C THR A 75 0.70 1.98 -13.89
N GLY A 76 1.80 1.43 -13.35
CA GLY A 76 2.94 2.20 -12.86
C GLY A 76 2.69 2.96 -11.55
N THR A 77 1.53 2.73 -10.89
CA THR A 77 1.16 3.40 -9.64
C THR A 77 0.70 2.41 -8.58
N THR A 78 1.12 2.62 -7.34
CA THR A 78 0.73 1.80 -6.19
C THR A 78 -0.48 2.37 -5.44
N HIS A 79 -0.91 3.58 -5.77
CA HIS A 79 -1.89 4.37 -5.03
C HIS A 79 -1.52 4.52 -3.55
N THR A 80 -0.23 4.60 -3.26
CA THR A 80 0.30 4.70 -1.91
C THR A 80 1.22 5.90 -1.80
N LEU A 81 1.03 6.68 -0.74
CA LEU A 81 1.88 7.79 -0.37
C LEU A 81 2.66 7.43 0.90
N GLY A 82 3.86 7.99 1.03
CA GLY A 82 4.64 7.91 2.26
C GLY A 82 4.69 9.25 2.98
N VAL A 83 4.75 9.22 4.31
CA VAL A 83 5.10 10.39 5.11
C VAL A 83 6.10 9.99 6.19
N ILE A 84 7.11 10.82 6.37
CA ILE A 84 8.12 10.67 7.42
C ILE A 84 8.08 11.93 8.27
N VAL A 85 7.79 11.75 9.56
CA VAL A 85 7.80 12.82 10.56
C VAL A 85 8.71 12.44 11.72
N PRO A 86 9.21 13.41 12.51
CA PRO A 86 10.09 13.10 13.65
C PRO A 86 9.40 12.22 14.69
N ASP A 87 8.27 12.66 15.19
CA ASP A 87 7.44 12.00 16.21
C ASP A 87 6.07 12.69 16.30
N PHE A 88 5.23 12.24 17.23
CA PHE A 88 3.93 12.84 17.52
C PHE A 88 3.89 13.60 18.86
N SER A 89 5.03 13.84 19.49
CA SER A 89 5.08 14.67 20.72
C SER A 89 4.76 16.13 20.44
N ASN A 90 5.06 16.59 19.22
CA ASN A 90 4.61 17.88 18.72
C ASN A 90 3.24 17.72 18.02
N PRO A 91 2.16 18.32 18.55
CA PRO A 91 0.80 18.22 17.99
C PRO A 91 0.71 18.62 16.51
N TYR A 92 1.60 19.49 16.03
CA TYR A 92 1.66 19.88 14.62
C TYR A 92 1.78 18.67 13.69
N PHE A 93 2.65 17.69 14.02
CA PHE A 93 2.83 16.52 13.15
C PHE A 93 1.65 15.56 13.19
N ALA A 94 0.96 15.48 14.31
CA ALA A 94 -0.27 14.69 14.42
C ALA A 94 -1.37 15.30 13.55
N GLU A 95 -1.60 16.60 13.65
CA GLU A 95 -2.59 17.32 12.84
C GLU A 95 -2.25 17.28 11.33
N PHE A 96 -0.99 17.56 10.99
CA PHE A 96 -0.51 17.47 9.62
C PHE A 96 -0.76 16.09 9.00
N THR A 97 -0.46 15.03 9.75
CA THR A 97 -0.61 13.65 9.28
C THR A 97 -2.09 13.28 9.11
N ASP A 98 -2.95 13.72 10.02
CA ASP A 98 -4.41 13.51 9.95
C ASP A 98 -4.99 14.19 8.69
N GLN A 99 -4.64 15.45 8.46
CA GLN A 99 -5.09 16.18 7.26
C GLN A 99 -4.56 15.55 5.96
N LEU A 100 -3.32 15.07 5.97
CA LEU A 100 -2.73 14.39 4.83
C LEU A 100 -3.43 13.06 4.55
N GLU A 101 -3.75 12.29 5.59
CA GLU A 101 -4.53 11.05 5.48
C GLU A 101 -5.91 11.33 4.88
N ALA A 102 -6.65 12.28 5.44
CA ALA A 102 -7.96 12.66 4.94
C ALA A 102 -7.93 13.10 3.46
N ALA A 103 -6.87 13.83 3.04
CA ALA A 103 -6.69 14.23 1.65
C ALA A 103 -6.31 13.06 0.73
N ALA A 104 -5.52 12.11 1.22
CA ALA A 104 -5.14 10.90 0.50
C ALA A 104 -6.34 9.96 0.32
N SER A 105 -7.10 9.73 1.39
CA SER A 105 -8.31 8.90 1.40
C SER A 105 -9.36 9.38 0.41
N LYS A 106 -9.61 10.69 0.33
CA LYS A 106 -10.50 11.30 -0.70
C LYS A 106 -10.07 11.01 -2.13
N ARG A 107 -8.82 10.62 -2.35
CA ARG A 107 -8.23 10.26 -3.66
C ARG A 107 -7.96 8.77 -3.79
N GLU A 108 -8.55 7.97 -2.91
CA GLU A 108 -8.38 6.51 -2.88
C GLU A 108 -6.88 6.09 -2.80
N ARG A 109 -6.09 6.85 -2.02
CA ARG A 109 -4.68 6.57 -1.78
C ARG A 109 -4.44 6.17 -0.34
N ALA A 110 -3.67 5.11 -0.15
CA ALA A 110 -3.19 4.73 1.17
C ALA A 110 -2.05 5.65 1.63
N LEU A 111 -1.95 5.89 2.93
CA LEU A 111 -0.84 6.62 3.53
C LEU A 111 -0.02 5.69 4.44
N ILE A 112 1.29 5.61 4.21
CA ILE A 112 2.23 4.92 5.10
C ILE A 112 2.95 5.98 5.92
N ILE A 113 2.80 5.90 7.24
CA ILE A 113 3.41 6.82 8.20
C ILE A 113 4.64 6.16 8.82
N ASN A 114 5.77 6.84 8.77
CA ASN A 114 7.02 6.43 9.41
C ASN A 114 7.54 7.53 10.33
N LEU A 115 8.12 7.12 11.47
CA LEU A 115 8.75 8.04 12.43
C LEU A 115 10.27 7.96 12.29
N SER A 116 10.92 9.12 12.05
CA SER A 116 12.39 9.22 11.98
C SER A 116 13.03 9.38 13.36
N ARG A 117 12.27 9.81 14.35
CA ARG A 117 12.71 10.11 15.73
C ARG A 117 13.84 11.14 15.79
N GLY A 118 13.92 12.03 14.79
CA GLY A 118 14.99 13.02 14.68
C GLY A 118 16.38 12.43 14.40
N ASP A 119 16.48 11.13 14.07
CA ASP A 119 17.73 10.46 13.72
C ASP A 119 17.93 10.50 12.19
N PRO A 120 18.98 11.19 11.67
CA PRO A 120 19.26 11.26 10.23
C PRO A 120 19.47 9.89 9.58
N GLN A 121 20.10 8.95 10.29
CA GLN A 121 20.28 7.58 9.76
C GLN A 121 18.95 6.81 9.75
N GLY A 122 18.14 6.98 10.80
CA GLY A 122 16.78 6.47 10.85
C GLY A 122 15.92 7.00 9.71
N GLU A 123 16.00 8.29 9.44
CA GLU A 123 15.30 8.93 8.33
C GLU A 123 15.69 8.31 6.99
N ARG A 124 16.98 8.13 6.70
CA ARG A 124 17.45 7.47 5.47
C ARG A 124 16.93 6.05 5.34
N ARG A 125 16.93 5.26 6.42
CA ARG A 125 16.36 3.90 6.41
C ARG A 125 14.88 3.94 6.04
N ARG A 126 14.09 4.86 6.64
CA ARG A 126 12.66 5.01 6.34
C ARG A 126 12.39 5.46 4.91
N ILE A 127 13.22 6.35 4.37
CA ILE A 127 13.15 6.74 2.95
C ILE A 127 13.35 5.51 2.05
N ASN A 128 14.39 4.71 2.31
CA ASN A 128 14.66 3.51 1.53
C ASN A 128 13.53 2.48 1.61
N GLU A 129 12.98 2.24 2.80
CA GLU A 129 11.83 1.36 2.99
C GLU A 129 10.61 1.80 2.15
N LEU A 130 10.33 3.10 2.08
CA LEU A 130 9.25 3.63 1.25
C LEU A 130 9.55 3.52 -0.25
N VAL A 131 10.82 3.71 -0.64
CA VAL A 131 11.28 3.50 -2.02
C VAL A 131 11.12 2.04 -2.44
N GLU A 132 11.53 1.09 -1.61
CA GLU A 132 11.38 -0.35 -1.87
C GLU A 132 9.90 -0.78 -1.97
N ARG A 133 9.02 -0.11 -1.22
CA ARG A 133 7.56 -0.28 -1.31
C ARG A 133 6.93 0.38 -2.53
N ASN A 134 7.73 1.07 -3.35
CA ASN A 134 7.30 1.78 -4.55
C ASN A 134 6.16 2.78 -4.29
N VAL A 135 6.24 3.55 -3.19
CA VAL A 135 5.25 4.62 -2.96
C VAL A 135 5.31 5.63 -4.10
N ASP A 136 4.14 6.16 -4.51
CA ASP A 136 4.02 7.07 -5.65
C ASP A 136 4.69 8.44 -5.36
N ALA A 137 4.62 8.88 -4.11
CA ALA A 137 5.29 10.08 -3.61
C ALA A 137 5.52 9.96 -2.10
N MET A 138 6.41 10.81 -1.56
CA MET A 138 6.62 10.89 -0.12
C MET A 138 6.77 12.34 0.34
N PHE A 139 6.30 12.60 1.56
CA PHE A 139 6.53 13.82 2.32
C PHE A 139 7.53 13.51 3.42
N VAL A 140 8.54 14.32 3.55
CA VAL A 140 9.58 14.13 4.56
C VAL A 140 9.73 15.42 5.35
N SER A 141 9.43 15.36 6.66
CA SER A 141 9.85 16.41 7.59
C SER A 141 11.25 16.06 8.07
N SER A 142 12.23 16.59 7.36
CA SER A 142 13.62 16.20 7.53
C SER A 142 14.32 16.99 8.63
N ALA A 143 15.19 16.29 9.36
CA ALA A 143 16.22 16.90 10.19
C ALA A 143 17.53 17.15 9.41
N GLN A 144 17.58 16.74 8.14
CA GLN A 144 18.77 16.86 7.27
C GLN A 144 18.72 18.16 6.47
N THR A 145 19.90 18.61 6.02
CA THR A 145 20.02 19.79 5.15
C THR A 145 19.55 19.49 3.72
N ASP A 146 19.21 20.54 2.97
CA ASP A 146 18.81 20.42 1.56
C ASP A 146 19.86 19.73 0.68
N ALA A 147 21.14 19.90 0.99
CA ALA A 147 22.25 19.26 0.28
C ALA A 147 22.25 17.73 0.47
N GLU A 148 21.97 17.25 1.68
CA GLU A 148 21.89 15.82 1.98
C GLU A 148 20.65 15.19 1.36
N LEU A 149 19.51 15.90 1.33
CA LEU A 149 18.29 15.48 0.65
C LEU A 149 18.46 15.47 -0.88
N GLY A 150 19.23 16.39 -1.43
CA GLY A 150 19.54 16.45 -2.87
C GLY A 150 20.30 15.21 -3.35
N ALA A 151 21.25 14.70 -2.54
CA ALA A 151 21.96 13.46 -2.83
C ALA A 151 21.05 12.23 -2.92
N LEU A 152 19.99 12.17 -2.11
CA LEU A 152 18.98 11.09 -2.15
C LEU A 152 18.07 11.17 -3.39
N ARG A 153 17.80 12.39 -3.89
CA ARG A 153 17.02 12.60 -5.14
C ARG A 153 17.79 12.20 -6.39
N GLY A 154 19.09 12.45 -6.42
CA GLY A 154 19.97 12.12 -7.56
C GLY A 154 20.07 10.62 -7.87
N GLN A 155 19.90 9.76 -6.90
CA GLN A 155 19.90 8.31 -7.08
C GLN A 155 18.63 7.77 -7.79
N ARG A 156 17.56 8.56 -7.92
CA ARG A 156 16.33 8.18 -8.65
C ARG A 156 16.34 8.53 -10.14
N GLY A 157 17.22 9.43 -10.58
CA GLY A 157 17.30 9.90 -11.97
C GLY A 157 18.18 9.05 -12.90
N ALA A 158 18.76 7.96 -12.42
CA ALA A 158 19.72 7.13 -13.17
C ALA A 158 19.16 5.72 -13.49
N ARG A 159 17.86 5.65 -13.81
CA ARG A 159 17.27 4.41 -14.38
C ARG A 159 16.39 4.74 -15.56
#